data_3b48a003c70286bfcf8169f76ea5ec21
#
_entry.id   3b48a003c70286bfcf8169f76ea5ec21
#
_cell.length_a   1.000
_cell.length_b   1.000
_cell.length_c   1.000
_cell.angle_alpha   90.00
_cell.angle_beta   90.00
_cell.angle_gamma   90.00
#
_symmetry.space_group_name_H-M   'P 1'
#
loop_
_entity.id
_entity.type
_entity.pdbx_description
1 polymer ?
#
loop_
_entity_poly.entity_id
_entity_poly.type
_entity_poly.pdbx_seq_one_letter_code
_entity_poly.pdbx_strand_id
1 'polypeptide(L)'
;RSSERNFYQQVTDIYATATDYDPRDEMTKMFFATVQNKLHYAVHENTAAEVIYNRVDNEKPFVGMTNFKGNYVTKDDVKIAKNYLSEIELQRLNLLVSGFLDFAEFQALEMNPMTMKDWIEALDNQIIAHKRKVLIGKGNISHKQAVEKAEKEFEIYRKREMELLESDFDREIKKLKDRNDGSSK
;
A
#
# COMPACT_ATOMS: atom_id res chain seq x y z
N ARG A 1 -8.81 10.03 -3.18
CA ARG A 1 -8.91 8.55 -3.38
C ARG A 1 -8.89 8.13 -4.87
N SER A 2 -9.28 8.98 -5.79
CA SER A 2 -9.01 8.82 -7.22
C SER A 2 -7.52 9.02 -7.54
N SER A 3 -6.80 9.75 -6.69
CA SER A 3 -5.42 10.18 -6.94
C SER A 3 -4.41 9.03 -7.03
N GLU A 4 -4.57 7.94 -6.29
CA GLU A 4 -3.58 6.86 -6.28
C GLU A 4 -3.73 5.90 -7.46
N ARG A 5 -4.98 5.53 -7.78
CA ARG A 5 -5.24 4.76 -9.02
C ARG A 5 -4.86 5.61 -10.23
N ASN A 6 -5.17 6.91 -10.17
CA ASN A 6 -4.71 7.88 -11.16
C ASN A 6 -3.20 8.01 -11.18
N PHE A 7 -2.53 7.94 -10.02
CA PHE A 7 -1.08 8.00 -9.95
C PHE A 7 -0.41 6.80 -10.61
N TYR A 8 -0.78 5.58 -10.23
CA TYR A 8 -0.23 4.39 -10.90
C TYR A 8 -0.60 4.38 -12.39
N GLN A 9 -1.78 4.86 -12.75
CA GLN A 9 -2.15 5.02 -14.14
C GLN A 9 -1.27 6.07 -14.83
N GLN A 10 -1.05 7.22 -14.22
CA GLN A 10 -0.18 8.27 -14.77
C GLN A 10 1.27 7.83 -14.89
N VAL A 11 1.80 7.12 -13.88
CA VAL A 11 3.13 6.49 -13.96
C VAL A 11 3.18 5.48 -15.11
N THR A 12 2.14 4.66 -15.26
CA THR A 12 2.03 3.71 -16.37
C THR A 12 1.98 4.44 -17.71
N ASP A 13 1.22 5.51 -17.81
CA ASP A 13 1.09 6.31 -19.02
C ASP A 13 2.42 6.98 -19.41
N ILE A 14 3.17 7.47 -18.42
CA ILE A 14 4.52 8.03 -18.63
C ILE A 14 5.46 6.94 -19.16
N TYR A 15 5.43 5.75 -18.57
CA TYR A 15 6.29 4.65 -19.02
C TYR A 15 5.92 4.09 -20.38
N ALA A 16 4.64 4.16 -20.76
CA ALA A 16 4.21 3.84 -22.11
C ALA A 16 4.82 4.80 -23.16
N THR A 17 5.37 5.95 -22.75
CA THR A 17 6.14 6.86 -23.60
C THR A 17 7.62 6.48 -23.73
N ALA A 18 8.13 5.54 -22.94
CA ALA A 18 9.50 5.07 -23.07
C ALA A 18 9.72 4.45 -24.46
N THR A 19 10.86 4.78 -25.07
CA THR A 19 11.18 4.33 -26.43
C THR A 19 11.37 2.84 -26.57
N ASP A 20 11.66 2.14 -25.45
CA ASP A 20 11.87 0.70 -25.33
C ASP A 20 10.73 -0.01 -24.56
N TYR A 21 9.57 0.62 -24.46
CA TYR A 21 8.41 0.04 -23.79
C TYR A 21 7.78 -1.10 -24.61
N ASP A 22 7.70 -2.29 -24.02
CA ASP A 22 6.88 -3.41 -24.51
C ASP A 22 5.97 -3.93 -23.38
N PRO A 23 4.63 -3.79 -23.50
CA PRO A 23 3.70 -4.23 -22.46
C PRO A 23 3.70 -5.74 -22.21
N ARG A 24 4.29 -6.54 -23.11
CA ARG A 24 4.40 -8.01 -23.00
C ARG A 24 5.68 -8.45 -22.31
N ASP A 25 6.67 -7.56 -22.21
CA ASP A 25 7.97 -7.90 -21.65
C ASP A 25 7.87 -8.04 -20.12
N GLU A 26 8.49 -9.08 -19.57
CA GLU A 26 8.65 -9.24 -18.13
C GLU A 26 9.45 -8.08 -17.51
N MET A 27 10.37 -7.48 -18.27
CA MET A 27 11.11 -6.30 -17.83
C MET A 27 10.19 -5.13 -17.51
N THR A 28 9.13 -4.92 -18.30
CA THR A 28 8.14 -3.88 -18.05
C THR A 28 7.41 -4.11 -16.71
N LYS A 29 7.02 -5.36 -16.41
CA LYS A 29 6.39 -5.71 -15.13
C LYS A 29 7.35 -5.50 -13.95
N MET A 30 8.60 -5.93 -14.10
CA MET A 30 9.64 -5.73 -13.09
C MET A 30 9.93 -4.25 -12.85
N PHE A 31 9.85 -3.46 -13.88
CA PHE A 31 10.05 -2.03 -13.81
C PHE A 31 9.03 -1.33 -12.90
N PHE A 32 7.73 -1.61 -13.05
CA PHE A 32 6.70 -1.06 -12.16
C PHE A 32 6.93 -1.44 -10.70
N ALA A 33 7.25 -2.71 -10.45
CA ALA A 33 7.58 -3.16 -9.10
C ALA A 33 8.83 -2.46 -8.54
N THR A 34 9.82 -2.21 -9.38
CA THR A 34 11.05 -1.49 -9.01
C THR A 34 10.75 -0.06 -8.61
N VAL A 35 9.98 0.67 -9.42
CA VAL A 35 9.59 2.05 -9.13
C VAL A 35 8.79 2.15 -7.84
N GLN A 36 7.79 1.30 -7.68
CA GLN A 36 6.99 1.25 -6.46
C GLN A 36 7.87 1.01 -5.23
N ASN A 37 8.77 0.04 -5.30
CA ASN A 37 9.66 -0.29 -4.19
C ASN A 37 10.66 0.84 -3.89
N LYS A 38 11.20 1.52 -4.90
CA LYS A 38 12.09 2.67 -4.72
C LYS A 38 11.37 3.83 -4.03
N LEU A 39 10.14 4.14 -4.43
CA LEU A 39 9.32 5.18 -3.82
C LEU A 39 8.99 4.85 -2.35
N HIS A 40 8.56 3.63 -2.07
CA HIS A 40 8.33 3.18 -0.70
C HIS A 40 9.61 3.28 0.13
N TYR A 41 10.71 2.75 -0.38
CA TYR A 41 11.99 2.76 0.34
C TYR A 41 12.49 4.18 0.62
N ALA A 42 12.32 5.10 -0.30
CA ALA A 42 12.66 6.51 -0.09
C ALA A 42 11.87 7.14 1.06
N VAL A 43 10.65 6.69 1.31
CA VAL A 43 9.78 7.23 2.37
C VAL A 43 10.12 6.67 3.74
N HIS A 44 10.26 5.35 3.88
CA HIS A 44 10.31 4.64 5.17
C HIS A 44 11.33 3.49 5.22
N GLU A 45 12.25 3.43 4.27
CA GLU A 45 13.35 2.45 4.20
C GLU A 45 12.90 0.97 4.17
N ASN A 46 11.71 0.71 3.64
CA ASN A 46 11.18 -0.62 3.39
C ASN A 46 10.59 -0.69 1.97
N THR A 47 10.63 -1.85 1.34
CA THR A 47 9.82 -2.10 0.14
C THR A 47 8.34 -2.23 0.49
N ALA A 48 7.47 -2.22 -0.50
CA ALA A 48 6.03 -2.42 -0.27
C ALA A 48 5.73 -3.75 0.45
N ALA A 49 6.43 -4.83 0.07
CA ALA A 49 6.30 -6.13 0.72
C ALA A 49 6.79 -6.12 2.17
N GLU A 50 7.93 -5.47 2.43
CA GLU A 50 8.48 -5.34 3.78
C GLU A 50 7.57 -4.53 4.71
N VAL A 51 6.91 -3.48 4.22
CA VAL A 51 5.92 -2.71 5.00
C VAL A 51 4.78 -3.60 5.45
N ILE A 52 4.16 -4.33 4.53
CA ILE A 52 3.08 -5.26 4.87
C ILE A 52 3.57 -6.26 5.91
N TYR A 53 4.68 -6.94 5.61
CA TYR A 53 5.23 -8.00 6.45
C TYR A 53 5.57 -7.53 7.87
N ASN A 54 6.14 -6.34 8.01
CA ASN A 54 6.60 -5.80 9.29
C ASN A 54 5.47 -5.17 10.12
N ARG A 55 4.40 -4.67 9.47
CA ARG A 55 3.36 -3.88 10.15
C ARG A 55 2.06 -4.63 10.36
N VAL A 56 1.78 -5.68 9.59
CA VAL A 56 0.60 -6.53 9.79
C VAL A 56 0.69 -7.24 11.13
N ASP A 57 -0.36 -7.12 11.94
CA ASP A 57 -0.39 -7.63 13.31
C ASP A 57 -1.85 -7.80 13.76
N ASN A 58 -2.28 -9.03 14.00
CA ASN A 58 -3.65 -9.33 14.40
C ASN A 58 -4.02 -8.78 15.78
N GLU A 59 -3.04 -8.46 16.63
CA GLU A 59 -3.27 -7.88 17.95
C GLU A 59 -3.57 -6.38 17.91
N LYS A 60 -3.21 -5.72 16.82
CA LYS A 60 -3.45 -4.28 16.64
C LYS A 60 -4.83 -3.99 16.05
N PRO A 61 -5.40 -2.81 16.36
CA PRO A 61 -6.59 -2.32 15.69
C PRO A 61 -6.43 -2.37 14.17
N PHE A 62 -7.47 -2.85 13.48
CA PHE A 62 -7.48 -2.95 12.01
C PHE A 62 -6.30 -3.73 11.42
N VAL A 63 -5.81 -4.74 12.13
CA VAL A 63 -4.65 -5.57 11.71
C VAL A 63 -3.37 -4.75 11.51
N GLY A 64 -3.22 -3.65 12.25
CA GLY A 64 -2.09 -2.74 12.14
C GLY A 64 -2.18 -1.73 10.99
N MET A 65 -3.27 -1.73 10.22
CA MET A 65 -3.50 -0.71 9.19
C MET A 65 -3.90 0.63 9.81
N THR A 66 -3.44 1.71 9.20
CA THR A 66 -3.73 3.10 9.58
C THR A 66 -4.70 3.77 8.62
N ASN A 67 -4.88 3.20 7.44
CA ASN A 67 -5.71 3.77 6.39
C ASN A 67 -6.28 2.64 5.49
N PHE A 68 -7.60 2.57 5.35
CA PHE A 68 -8.30 1.66 4.45
C PHE A 68 -9.69 2.20 4.09
N LYS A 69 -10.33 1.59 3.10
CA LYS A 69 -11.67 2.00 2.65
C LYS A 69 -12.74 1.20 3.37
N GLY A 70 -13.81 1.88 3.82
CA GLY A 70 -14.97 1.23 4.42
C GLY A 70 -14.95 1.23 5.93
N ASN A 71 -15.88 0.50 6.54
CA ASN A 71 -16.10 0.45 7.98
C ASN A 71 -15.49 -0.80 8.63
N TYR A 72 -15.04 -1.75 7.82
CA TYR A 72 -14.43 -3.00 8.27
C TYR A 72 -13.29 -3.41 7.34
N VAL A 73 -12.34 -4.13 7.92
CA VAL A 73 -11.17 -4.62 7.20
C VAL A 73 -11.54 -5.80 6.32
N THR A 74 -11.05 -5.79 5.09
CA THR A 74 -11.22 -6.89 4.14
C THR A 74 -9.89 -7.62 3.88
N LYS A 75 -9.99 -8.84 3.35
CA LYS A 75 -8.81 -9.64 2.95
C LYS A 75 -7.97 -8.96 1.86
N ASP A 76 -8.57 -8.11 1.05
CA ASP A 76 -7.84 -7.36 0.03
C ASP A 76 -7.15 -6.12 0.59
N ASP A 77 -7.72 -5.49 1.61
CA ASP A 77 -7.11 -4.33 2.26
C ASP A 77 -5.74 -4.65 2.88
N VAL A 78 -5.62 -5.82 3.53
CA VAL A 78 -4.39 -6.21 4.23
C VAL A 78 -3.19 -6.49 3.30
N LYS A 79 -3.42 -6.61 1.99
CA LYS A 79 -2.39 -6.82 0.98
C LYS A 79 -1.83 -5.52 0.39
N ILE A 80 -2.36 -4.38 0.80
CA ILE A 80 -2.04 -3.07 0.24
C ILE A 80 -1.07 -2.34 1.18
N ALA A 81 0.19 -2.19 0.79
CA ALA A 81 1.24 -1.57 1.60
C ALA A 81 0.87 -0.17 2.12
N LYS A 82 0.22 0.63 1.28
CA LYS A 82 -0.23 1.98 1.62
C LYS A 82 -1.16 2.02 2.83
N ASN A 83 -1.96 0.99 3.03
CA ASN A 83 -2.89 0.93 4.16
C ASN A 83 -2.18 0.90 5.52
N TYR A 84 -0.90 0.58 5.54
CA TYR A 84 -0.05 0.55 6.74
C TYR A 84 0.82 1.80 6.92
N LEU A 85 0.70 2.81 6.05
CA LEU A 85 1.51 4.02 6.12
C LEU A 85 0.85 5.06 7.03
N SER A 86 1.68 5.71 7.86
CA SER A 86 1.22 6.87 8.62
C SER A 86 0.86 8.04 7.69
N GLU A 87 0.12 9.00 8.20
CA GLU A 87 -0.27 10.19 7.44
C GLU A 87 0.94 10.94 6.86
N ILE A 88 2.01 11.06 7.64
CA ILE A 88 3.24 11.73 7.22
C ILE A 88 3.99 10.94 6.14
N GLU A 89 3.98 9.60 6.23
CA GLU A 89 4.54 8.74 5.19
C GLU A 89 3.75 8.85 3.88
N LEU A 90 2.42 8.90 3.98
CA LEU A 90 1.55 9.12 2.82
C LEU A 90 1.79 10.47 2.17
N GLN A 91 1.94 11.54 2.96
CA GLN A 91 2.27 12.86 2.44
C GLN A 91 3.61 12.87 1.72
N ARG A 92 4.64 12.26 2.31
CA ARG A 92 5.96 12.15 1.68
C ARG A 92 5.92 11.36 0.39
N LEU A 93 5.20 10.25 0.37
CA LEU A 93 5.01 9.44 -0.83
C LEU A 93 4.34 10.26 -1.94
N ASN A 94 3.27 10.96 -1.63
CA ASN A 94 2.55 11.80 -2.59
C ASN A 94 3.44 12.92 -3.17
N LEU A 95 4.27 13.55 -2.34
CA LEU A 95 5.19 14.60 -2.79
C LEU A 95 6.28 14.05 -3.74
N LEU A 96 6.89 12.90 -3.41
CA LEU A 96 7.88 12.27 -4.29
C LEU A 96 7.27 11.91 -5.64
N VAL A 97 6.06 11.39 -5.59
CA VAL A 97 5.27 11.02 -6.75
C VAL A 97 4.94 12.21 -7.62
N SER A 98 4.37 13.27 -7.04
CA SER A 98 4.02 14.49 -7.78
C SER A 98 5.24 15.10 -8.46
N GLY A 99 6.37 15.21 -7.76
CA GLY A 99 7.59 15.73 -8.33
C GLY A 99 8.14 14.87 -9.46
N PHE A 100 7.95 13.54 -9.42
CA PHE A 100 8.32 12.66 -10.51
C PHE A 100 7.41 12.85 -11.75
N LEU A 101 6.10 13.06 -11.52
CA LEU A 101 5.15 13.35 -12.57
C LEU A 101 5.45 14.71 -13.24
N ASP A 102 5.75 15.75 -12.45
CA ASP A 102 6.12 17.07 -12.94
C ASP A 102 7.39 17.00 -13.81
N PHE A 103 8.40 16.23 -13.38
CA PHE A 103 9.59 15.96 -14.18
C PHE A 103 9.26 15.27 -15.50
N ALA A 104 8.38 14.27 -15.46
CA ALA A 104 7.98 13.53 -16.65
C ALA A 104 7.21 14.41 -17.66
N GLU A 105 6.32 15.26 -17.16
CA GLU A 105 5.61 16.24 -17.99
C GLU A 105 6.59 17.21 -18.66
N PHE A 106 7.59 17.70 -17.91
CA PHE A 106 8.63 18.55 -18.46
C PHE A 106 9.41 17.86 -19.58
N GLN A 107 9.84 16.59 -19.40
CA GLN A 107 10.53 15.85 -20.47
C GLN A 107 9.66 15.68 -21.71
N ALA A 108 8.36 15.46 -21.52
CA ALA A 108 7.41 15.34 -22.64
C ALA A 108 7.27 16.66 -23.42
N LEU A 109 7.20 17.80 -22.73
CA LEU A 109 7.16 19.13 -23.35
C LEU A 109 8.43 19.45 -24.17
N GLU A 110 9.59 19.03 -23.64
CA GLU A 110 10.88 19.19 -24.33
C GLU A 110 11.09 18.15 -25.46
N MET A 111 10.14 17.24 -25.65
CA MET A 111 10.22 16.13 -26.62
C MET A 111 11.51 15.28 -26.46
N ASN A 112 11.99 15.13 -25.24
CA ASN A 112 13.16 14.32 -24.92
C ASN A 112 12.78 12.83 -24.90
N PRO A 113 13.32 11.99 -25.81
CA PRO A 113 13.07 10.56 -25.76
C PRO A 113 13.76 9.96 -24.53
N MET A 114 13.03 9.14 -23.76
CA MET A 114 13.52 8.49 -22.54
C MET A 114 13.34 6.99 -22.69
N THR A 115 14.34 6.23 -22.27
CA THR A 115 14.23 4.77 -22.09
C THR A 115 13.71 4.45 -20.68
N MET A 116 13.27 3.21 -20.44
CA MET A 116 12.90 2.77 -19.09
C MET A 116 14.06 2.91 -18.10
N LYS A 117 15.30 2.72 -18.55
CA LYS A 117 16.50 2.94 -17.74
C LYS A 117 16.65 4.41 -17.36
N ASP A 118 16.47 5.34 -18.31
CA ASP A 118 16.56 6.78 -18.06
C ASP A 118 15.51 7.22 -17.02
N TRP A 119 14.31 6.66 -17.07
CA TRP A 119 13.27 6.90 -16.09
C TRP A 119 13.65 6.44 -14.68
N ILE A 120 14.30 5.26 -14.54
CA ILE A 120 14.79 4.78 -13.24
C ILE A 120 15.90 5.70 -12.71
N GLU A 121 16.84 6.09 -13.56
CA GLU A 121 17.93 7.00 -13.17
C GLU A 121 17.38 8.37 -12.75
N ALA A 122 16.39 8.91 -13.46
CA ALA A 122 15.73 10.15 -13.10
C ALA A 122 15.03 10.06 -11.74
N LEU A 123 14.35 8.95 -11.45
CA LEU A 123 13.72 8.69 -10.15
C LEU A 123 14.78 8.63 -9.04
N ASP A 124 15.87 7.92 -9.25
CA ASP A 124 16.97 7.82 -8.28
C ASP A 124 17.58 9.19 -7.97
N ASN A 125 17.82 9.99 -9.01
CA ASN A 125 18.33 11.36 -8.86
C ASN A 125 17.36 12.25 -8.08
N GLN A 126 16.06 12.11 -8.32
CA GLN A 126 15.05 12.85 -7.56
C GLN A 126 15.01 12.42 -6.08
N ILE A 127 15.09 11.12 -5.80
CA ILE A 127 15.16 10.59 -4.44
C ILE A 127 16.38 11.14 -3.71
N ILE A 128 17.54 11.18 -4.36
CA ILE A 128 18.77 11.76 -3.83
C ILE A 128 18.63 13.26 -3.59
N ALA A 129 18.02 14.00 -4.52
CA ALA A 129 17.78 15.44 -4.38
C ALA A 129 16.92 15.76 -3.14
N HIS A 130 16.00 14.87 -2.79
CA HIS A 130 15.21 14.94 -1.56
C HIS A 130 15.97 14.44 -0.31
N LYS A 131 17.27 14.17 -0.41
CA LYS A 131 18.12 13.62 0.67
C LYS A 131 17.58 12.32 1.26
N ARG A 132 17.01 11.48 0.41
CA ARG A 132 16.49 10.17 0.76
C ARG A 132 17.38 9.05 0.23
N LYS A 133 17.29 7.87 0.84
CA LYS A 133 18.04 6.69 0.42
C LYS A 133 17.39 6.03 -0.79
N VAL A 134 18.21 5.63 -1.73
CA VAL A 134 17.79 4.84 -2.90
C VAL A 134 17.85 3.36 -2.56
N LEU A 135 16.80 2.61 -2.94
CA LEU A 135 16.79 1.15 -2.81
C LEU A 135 17.80 0.54 -3.79
N ILE A 136 18.69 -0.28 -3.25
CA ILE A 136 19.58 -1.15 -4.03
C ILE A 136 19.06 -2.58 -3.95
N GLY A 137 18.71 -3.17 -5.09
CA GLY A 137 18.16 -4.53 -5.16
C GLY A 137 16.64 -4.60 -4.97
N LYS A 138 16.15 -5.74 -4.49
CA LYS A 138 14.71 -6.08 -4.47
C LYS A 138 14.07 -6.06 -3.06
N GLY A 139 14.84 -5.75 -2.01
CA GLY A 139 14.42 -5.95 -0.63
C GLY A 139 14.58 -7.41 -0.17
N ASN A 140 14.25 -7.66 1.11
CA ASN A 140 14.49 -8.95 1.77
C ASN A 140 13.22 -9.82 1.85
N ILE A 141 12.06 -9.25 1.66
CA ILE A 141 10.75 -9.92 1.73
C ILE A 141 10.12 -9.94 0.35
N SER A 142 9.76 -11.13 -0.12
CA SER A 142 9.01 -11.27 -1.37
C SER A 142 7.54 -10.86 -1.19
N HIS A 143 6.89 -10.46 -2.26
CA HIS A 143 5.46 -10.17 -2.27
C HIS A 143 4.63 -11.37 -1.75
N LYS A 144 5.00 -12.59 -2.15
CA LYS A 144 4.33 -13.82 -1.70
C LYS A 144 4.40 -13.98 -0.18
N GLN A 145 5.58 -13.83 0.43
CA GLN A 145 5.75 -13.92 1.89
C GLN A 145 4.92 -12.86 2.63
N ALA A 146 4.89 -11.64 2.11
CA ALA A 146 4.10 -10.56 2.70
C ALA A 146 2.60 -10.84 2.66
N VAL A 147 2.08 -11.30 1.51
CA VAL A 147 0.67 -11.65 1.33
C VAL A 147 0.27 -12.84 2.21
N GLU A 148 1.07 -13.91 2.24
CA GLU A 148 0.80 -15.08 3.10
C GLU A 148 0.72 -14.71 4.58
N LYS A 149 1.64 -13.87 5.06
CA LYS A 149 1.58 -13.36 6.44
C LYS A 149 0.34 -12.50 6.67
N ALA A 150 0.06 -11.56 5.77
CA ALA A 150 -1.08 -10.65 5.90
C ALA A 150 -2.42 -11.39 5.93
N GLU A 151 -2.59 -12.40 5.09
CA GLU A 151 -3.79 -13.24 5.08
C GLU A 151 -3.94 -14.06 6.36
N LYS A 152 -2.84 -14.62 6.87
CA LYS A 152 -2.84 -15.35 8.14
C LYS A 152 -3.23 -14.46 9.32
N GLU A 153 -2.62 -13.28 9.43
CA GLU A 153 -2.94 -12.31 10.47
C GLU A 153 -4.39 -11.83 10.39
N PHE A 154 -4.89 -11.61 9.17
CA PHE A 154 -6.29 -11.24 8.94
C PHE A 154 -7.28 -12.32 9.38
N GLU A 155 -7.02 -13.59 9.09
CA GLU A 155 -7.92 -14.68 9.50
C GLU A 155 -8.00 -14.79 11.05
N ILE A 156 -6.89 -14.62 11.76
CA ILE A 156 -6.86 -14.59 13.23
C ILE A 156 -7.68 -13.39 13.75
N TYR A 157 -7.43 -12.20 13.20
CA TYR A 157 -8.15 -10.97 13.54
C TYR A 157 -9.65 -11.12 13.32
N ARG A 158 -10.06 -11.59 12.15
CA ARG A 158 -11.46 -11.79 11.78
C ARG A 158 -12.17 -12.76 12.72
N LYS A 159 -11.54 -13.87 13.05
CA LYS A 159 -12.10 -14.85 14.01
C LYS A 159 -12.37 -14.21 15.36
N ARG A 160 -11.41 -13.46 15.89
CA ARG A 160 -11.55 -12.74 17.16
C ARG A 160 -12.68 -11.69 17.12
N GLU A 161 -12.78 -10.90 16.04
CA GLU A 161 -13.85 -9.91 15.88
C GLU A 161 -15.24 -10.57 15.85
N MET A 162 -15.38 -11.71 15.17
CA MET A 162 -16.63 -12.47 15.14
C MET A 162 -17.00 -13.01 16.54
N GLU A 163 -16.04 -13.57 17.27
CA GLU A 163 -16.26 -14.06 18.65
C GLU A 163 -16.70 -12.91 19.59
N LEU A 164 -16.14 -11.70 19.42
CA LEU A 164 -16.56 -10.54 20.19
C LEU A 164 -17.99 -10.11 19.84
N LEU A 165 -18.36 -10.09 18.58
CA LEU A 165 -19.72 -9.74 18.14
C LEU A 165 -20.77 -10.73 18.64
N GLU A 166 -20.47 -12.03 18.59
CA GLU A 166 -21.34 -13.08 19.14
C GLU A 166 -21.52 -12.91 20.66
N SER A 167 -20.42 -12.65 21.38
CA SER A 167 -20.47 -12.40 22.84
C SER A 167 -21.28 -11.16 23.21
N ASP A 168 -21.21 -10.09 22.43
CA ASP A 168 -21.98 -8.88 22.67
C ASP A 168 -23.47 -9.09 22.37
N PHE A 169 -23.79 -9.80 21.30
CA PHE A 169 -25.16 -10.20 20.97
C PHE A 169 -25.79 -11.06 22.07
N ASP A 170 -25.07 -12.06 22.57
CA ASP A 170 -25.57 -12.90 23.67
C ASP A 170 -25.81 -12.10 24.96
N ARG A 171 -24.95 -11.12 25.27
CA ARG A 171 -25.15 -10.22 26.39
C ARG A 171 -26.41 -9.37 26.24
N GLU A 172 -26.69 -8.83 25.05
CA GLU A 172 -27.88 -8.03 24.81
C GLU A 172 -29.15 -8.88 24.86
N ILE A 173 -29.15 -10.07 24.30
CA ILE A 173 -30.25 -11.04 24.40
C ILE A 173 -30.53 -11.38 25.86
N LYS A 174 -29.51 -11.61 26.70
CA LYS A 174 -29.66 -11.88 28.14
C LYS A 174 -30.31 -10.70 28.86
N LYS A 175 -29.84 -9.46 28.61
CA LYS A 175 -30.46 -8.24 29.18
C LYS A 175 -31.92 -8.09 28.81
N LEU A 176 -32.30 -8.40 27.57
CA LEU A 176 -33.69 -8.34 27.11
C LEU A 176 -34.56 -9.39 27.78
N LYS A 177 -34.06 -10.61 28.00
CA LYS A 177 -34.78 -11.66 28.76
C LYS A 177 -34.99 -11.26 30.20
N ASP A 178 -33.95 -10.76 30.89
CA ASP A 178 -34.01 -10.34 32.30
C ASP A 178 -35.02 -9.18 32.50
N ARG A 179 -35.16 -8.28 31.50
CA ARG A 179 -36.17 -7.19 31.51
C ARG A 179 -37.58 -7.71 31.37
N ASN A 180 -37.82 -8.70 30.54
CA ASN A 180 -39.14 -9.28 30.33
C ASN A 180 -39.61 -10.11 31.56
N ASP A 181 -38.70 -10.83 32.20
CA ASP A 181 -39.01 -11.60 33.41
C ASP A 181 -39.26 -10.70 34.65
N GLY A 182 -38.69 -9.50 34.68
CA GLY A 182 -38.92 -8.50 35.75
C GLY A 182 -40.21 -7.70 35.60
N SER A 183 -40.90 -7.76 34.47
CA SER A 183 -42.18 -7.05 34.22
C SER A 183 -43.42 -7.90 34.51
N SER A 184 -43.27 -9.10 35.03
CA SER A 184 -44.35 -10.06 35.31
C SER A 184 -44.59 -10.23 36.83
N LYS A 185 -44.30 -9.19 37.65
CA LYS A 185 -44.65 -9.17 39.07
C LYS A 185 -45.54 -7.97 39.41
#